data_98ad75114ab6a3eacb6093ec6d404928
#
_entry.id   98ad75114ab6a3eacb6093ec6d404928
#
_cell.length_a   1.000
_cell.length_b   1.000
_cell.length_c   1.000
_cell.angle_alpha   90.00
_cell.angle_beta   90.00
_cell.angle_gamma   90.00
#
_symmetry.space_group_name_H-M   'P 1'
#
loop_
_entity.id
_entity.type
_entity.pdbx_description
1 polymer ?
#
loop_
_entity_poly.entity_id
_entity_poly.type
_entity_poly.pdbx_seq_one_letter_code
_entity_poly.pdbx_strand_id
1 'polypeptide(L)'
;MKKLIAMLLALVMVFGLVACGGETEEKAPEAAAPEVEAPAAEAEAGRVYYLNFKPEFDGALQELAATYTAKTGVEVKVVTAASGTYSDTLTAEMAKDEAPTVFNMGNLAGLADWDEYAIDLTGTALEAELTTNDFNLYNEAGELKAIGNCYESFGIIVNTALLEQAGYTLADITNFETLKAVAEDIHARAAELGFDAFSSAGLDGSSSWRFSGHLATLPLHYEGVTSQVPEITGEKLDLFKNVWDLYINNSSADPKTLSTSTGDESTGMFKEGKAVFYQNGTWEFAGLVEAGIAAEDLAMIPIYCGVEGEAEAGLCCGTENCWAVNSQASEEDIQATLDFIYWVVTSDEGTQMMAEQFGPIPFKNAKESSNVFFNDANAYMADGKYTVTWAFNHTPNVDSWRATVVSALAAYSADQSDANWDAVVTAFVDGWAYEYGVQNG
;
A
#
# COMPACT_ATOMS: atom_id res chain seq x y z
N MET A 1 -30.32 -31.18 23.84
CA MET A 1 -31.72 -31.35 24.23
C MET A 1 -32.52 -30.21 23.62
N LYS A 2 -33.39 -30.60 22.69
CA LYS A 2 -34.74 -30.09 22.40
C LYS A 2 -34.83 -28.59 22.08
N LYS A 3 -35.03 -28.20 20.82
CA LYS A 3 -36.26 -28.27 19.98
C LYS A 3 -37.32 -27.21 20.33
N LEU A 4 -37.65 -26.43 19.27
CA LEU A 4 -38.98 -25.95 18.83
C LEU A 4 -39.64 -24.83 19.64
N ILE A 5 -40.12 -23.85 18.88
CA ILE A 5 -41.47 -23.32 18.66
C ILE A 5 -41.28 -22.19 17.64
N ALA A 6 -41.58 -22.21 16.41
CA ALA A 6 -42.81 -22.47 15.63
C ALA A 6 -43.89 -21.36 15.75
N MET A 7 -44.09 -20.67 14.61
CA MET A 7 -45.37 -20.21 14.00
C MET A 7 -46.41 -19.53 14.86
N LEU A 8 -46.91 -18.39 14.35
CA LEU A 8 -48.31 -18.00 14.15
C LEU A 8 -48.35 -16.63 13.46
N LEU A 9 -48.68 -16.52 12.19
CA LEU A 9 -50.00 -16.41 11.58
C LEU A 9 -50.82 -15.21 12.04
N ALA A 10 -51.07 -14.25 11.14
CA ALA A 10 -52.36 -13.60 11.06
C ALA A 10 -52.66 -13.11 9.63
N LEU A 11 -53.45 -13.86 8.97
CA LEU A 11 -54.19 -13.57 7.75
C LEU A 11 -55.35 -12.67 8.13
N VAL A 12 -55.58 -11.55 7.47
CA VAL A 12 -56.87 -10.89 7.46
C VAL A 12 -57.29 -10.64 6.02
N MET A 13 -58.18 -11.52 5.56
CA MET A 13 -59.05 -11.29 4.40
C MET A 13 -60.22 -10.38 4.82
N VAL A 14 -60.50 -9.40 4.01
CA VAL A 14 -61.85 -8.80 4.02
C VAL A 14 -62.49 -8.96 2.65
N PHE A 15 -63.45 -9.82 2.61
CA PHE A 15 -64.40 -9.93 1.52
C PHE A 15 -65.49 -8.81 1.60
N GLY A 16 -65.78 -8.23 0.48
CA GLY A 16 -66.97 -7.37 0.30
C GLY A 16 -67.61 -7.60 -1.06
N LEU A 17 -68.49 -8.57 -1.11
CA LEU A 17 -69.43 -8.77 -2.22
C LEU A 17 -70.62 -7.86 -2.05
N VAL A 18 -70.98 -7.12 -3.06
CA VAL A 18 -72.42 -6.79 -3.31
C VAL A 18 -72.71 -6.89 -4.81
N ALA A 19 -73.70 -7.64 -5.10
CA ALA A 19 -74.20 -7.97 -6.41
C ALA A 19 -75.36 -7.06 -6.86
N CYS A 20 -75.64 -7.11 -8.16
CA CYS A 20 -76.84 -6.97 -8.91
C CYS A 20 -77.31 -5.59 -9.41
N GLY A 21 -77.47 -5.61 -10.72
CA GLY A 21 -78.62 -4.94 -11.35
C GLY A 21 -78.31 -4.19 -12.65
N GLY A 22 -78.48 -4.86 -13.74
CA GLY A 22 -78.92 -4.63 -15.07
C GLY A 22 -78.96 -3.19 -15.66
N GLU A 23 -78.49 -3.07 -16.84
CA GLU A 23 -79.20 -2.69 -18.09
C GLU A 23 -78.14 -2.22 -19.13
N THR A 24 -78.34 -2.75 -20.30
CA THR A 24 -77.58 -2.46 -21.53
C THR A 24 -77.87 -1.06 -22.05
N GLU A 25 -76.85 -0.25 -22.27
CA GLU A 25 -76.87 0.78 -23.28
C GLU A 25 -75.54 0.79 -24.07
N GLU A 26 -75.73 0.66 -25.36
CA GLU A 26 -74.74 0.69 -26.42
C GLU A 26 -74.18 2.13 -26.55
N LYS A 27 -72.87 2.36 -26.30
CA LYS A 27 -72.24 3.63 -26.61
C LYS A 27 -71.00 3.42 -27.49
N ALA A 28 -70.94 4.24 -28.50
CA ALA A 28 -69.94 4.29 -29.59
C ALA A 28 -68.48 4.42 -29.10
N PRO A 29 -67.48 4.08 -29.92
CA PRO A 29 -66.08 4.02 -29.54
C PRO A 29 -65.52 5.41 -29.25
N GLU A 30 -65.11 5.60 -28.02
CA GLU A 30 -64.34 6.75 -27.54
C GLU A 30 -62.87 6.61 -27.99
N ALA A 31 -62.36 7.65 -28.62
CA ALA A 31 -61.01 7.70 -29.11
C ALA A 31 -60.02 7.49 -27.96
N ALA A 32 -59.05 6.59 -28.14
CA ALA A 32 -57.94 6.36 -27.21
C ALA A 32 -57.19 7.69 -26.98
N ALA A 33 -57.16 8.12 -25.72
CA ALA A 33 -56.23 9.17 -25.29
C ALA A 33 -54.76 8.70 -25.48
N PRO A 34 -53.83 9.58 -25.84
CA PRO A 34 -52.45 9.18 -25.96
C PRO A 34 -51.94 8.71 -24.60
N GLU A 35 -51.38 7.51 -24.60
CA GLU A 35 -50.62 6.94 -23.50
C GLU A 35 -49.46 7.91 -23.19
N VAL A 36 -49.56 8.60 -22.05
CA VAL A 36 -48.44 9.39 -21.53
C VAL A 36 -47.41 8.36 -21.11
N GLU A 37 -46.35 8.21 -21.90
CA GLU A 37 -45.15 7.51 -21.47
C GLU A 37 -44.77 8.05 -20.08
N ALA A 38 -44.74 7.15 -19.08
CA ALA A 38 -44.15 7.45 -17.79
C ALA A 38 -42.72 7.98 -18.02
N PRO A 39 -42.28 9.03 -17.32
CA PRO A 39 -40.89 9.46 -17.43
C PRO A 39 -40.04 8.22 -17.18
N ALA A 40 -39.06 7.99 -18.09
CA ALA A 40 -38.03 7.00 -17.89
C ALA A 40 -37.51 7.18 -16.46
N ALA A 41 -37.48 6.11 -15.68
CA ALA A 41 -36.82 6.15 -14.37
C ALA A 41 -35.44 6.78 -14.59
N GLU A 42 -35.12 7.87 -13.90
CA GLU A 42 -33.76 8.39 -13.85
C GLU A 42 -32.91 7.21 -13.44
N ALA A 43 -31.92 6.88 -14.27
CA ALA A 43 -30.94 5.83 -13.93
C ALA A 43 -30.39 6.19 -12.54
N GLU A 44 -30.47 5.27 -11.60
CA GLU A 44 -29.88 5.49 -10.28
C GLU A 44 -28.39 5.80 -10.50
N ALA A 45 -27.94 6.94 -9.97
CA ALA A 45 -26.54 7.29 -10.04
C ALA A 45 -25.74 6.20 -9.30
N GLY A 46 -24.76 5.60 -9.98
CA GLY A 46 -23.87 4.63 -9.35
C GLY A 46 -23.15 5.23 -8.15
N ARG A 47 -22.61 4.40 -7.30
CA ARG A 47 -21.83 4.79 -6.12
C ARG A 47 -20.40 4.31 -6.23
N VAL A 48 -19.51 4.91 -5.47
CA VAL A 48 -18.11 4.50 -5.34
C VAL A 48 -17.86 4.02 -3.90
N TYR A 49 -17.28 2.84 -3.76
CA TYR A 49 -16.77 2.36 -2.49
C TYR A 49 -15.27 2.05 -2.64
N TYR A 50 -14.42 2.95 -2.11
CA TYR A 50 -12.97 2.80 -2.13
C TYR A 50 -12.47 2.16 -0.83
N LEU A 51 -11.88 0.95 -0.95
CA LEU A 51 -11.16 0.32 0.14
C LEU A 51 -9.69 0.73 0.07
N ASN A 52 -9.31 1.64 0.94
CA ASN A 52 -7.95 2.19 1.02
C ASN A 52 -7.07 1.32 1.93
N PHE A 53 -5.82 1.07 1.49
CA PHE A 53 -4.83 0.32 2.28
C PHE A 53 -3.83 1.20 3.03
N LYS A 54 -3.86 2.52 2.84
CA LYS A 54 -2.93 3.50 3.40
C LYS A 54 -3.59 4.35 4.49
N PRO A 55 -3.42 3.98 5.78
CA PRO A 55 -4.03 4.72 6.90
C PRO A 55 -3.62 6.19 6.97
N GLU A 56 -2.37 6.49 6.58
CA GLU A 56 -1.79 7.83 6.59
C GLU A 56 -2.51 8.82 5.67
N PHE A 57 -3.20 8.32 4.63
CA PHE A 57 -3.90 9.13 3.64
C PHE A 57 -5.42 9.16 3.82
N ASP A 58 -5.94 8.53 4.88
CA ASP A 58 -7.40 8.47 5.13
C ASP A 58 -8.05 9.85 5.10
N GLY A 59 -7.51 10.81 5.84
CA GLY A 59 -8.05 12.16 5.91
C GLY A 59 -8.13 12.86 4.55
N ALA A 60 -7.07 12.77 3.75
CA ALA A 60 -7.00 13.36 2.41
C ALA A 60 -8.00 12.68 1.45
N LEU A 61 -8.14 11.36 1.51
CA LEU A 61 -9.11 10.62 0.69
C LEU A 61 -10.55 10.92 1.08
N GLN A 62 -10.86 11.09 2.37
CA GLN A 62 -12.19 11.50 2.83
C GLN A 62 -12.55 12.90 2.31
N GLU A 63 -11.62 13.85 2.34
CA GLU A 63 -11.81 15.20 1.79
C GLU A 63 -12.03 15.17 0.27
N LEU A 64 -11.23 14.38 -0.44
CA LEU A 64 -11.35 14.23 -1.90
C LEU A 64 -12.70 13.61 -2.28
N ALA A 65 -13.13 12.56 -1.57
CA ALA A 65 -14.42 11.91 -1.73
C ALA A 65 -15.59 12.90 -1.53
N ALA A 66 -15.52 13.69 -0.46
CA ALA A 66 -16.52 14.73 -0.19
C ALA A 66 -16.55 15.81 -1.28
N THR A 67 -15.38 16.21 -1.81
CA THR A 67 -15.25 17.16 -2.90
C THR A 67 -15.89 16.65 -4.19
N TYR A 68 -15.62 15.39 -4.55
CA TYR A 68 -16.22 14.75 -5.73
C TYR A 68 -17.73 14.62 -5.59
N THR A 69 -18.21 14.13 -4.44
CA THR A 69 -19.65 14.00 -4.16
C THR A 69 -20.35 15.35 -4.25
N ALA A 70 -19.78 16.41 -3.69
CA ALA A 70 -20.36 17.76 -3.78
C ALA A 70 -20.44 18.30 -5.22
N LYS A 71 -19.52 17.91 -6.10
CA LYS A 71 -19.46 18.35 -7.51
C LYS A 71 -20.40 17.57 -8.42
N THR A 72 -20.52 16.27 -8.20
CA THR A 72 -21.17 15.32 -9.12
C THR A 72 -22.50 14.79 -8.62
N GLY A 73 -22.73 14.77 -7.31
CA GLY A 73 -23.83 14.11 -6.66
C GLY A 73 -23.62 12.59 -6.47
N VAL A 74 -22.54 12.01 -7.00
CA VAL A 74 -22.19 10.59 -6.82
C VAL A 74 -21.61 10.38 -5.43
N GLU A 75 -22.15 9.44 -4.68
CA GLU A 75 -21.66 9.08 -3.35
C GLU A 75 -20.31 8.36 -3.47
N VAL A 76 -19.31 8.84 -2.72
CA VAL A 76 -17.99 8.19 -2.58
C VAL A 76 -17.78 7.84 -1.12
N LYS A 77 -17.77 6.54 -0.82
CA LYS A 77 -17.46 5.98 0.49
C LYS A 77 -16.00 5.54 0.50
N VAL A 78 -15.22 6.02 1.47
CA VAL A 78 -13.86 5.55 1.72
C VAL A 78 -13.84 4.77 3.02
N VAL A 79 -13.28 3.56 3.00
CA VAL A 79 -12.98 2.76 4.18
C VAL A 79 -11.51 2.43 4.15
N THR A 80 -10.81 2.67 5.26
CA THR A 80 -9.38 2.47 5.37
C THR A 80 -9.07 1.30 6.29
N ALA A 81 -8.30 0.34 5.79
CA ALA A 81 -7.80 -0.77 6.59
C ALA A 81 -6.71 -0.30 7.56
N ALA A 82 -6.64 -0.93 8.73
CA ALA A 82 -5.54 -0.68 9.64
C ALA A 82 -4.20 -1.20 9.05
N SER A 83 -3.09 -0.60 9.44
CA SER A 83 -1.77 -1.01 8.99
C SER A 83 -1.53 -2.50 9.21
N GLY A 84 -1.06 -3.20 8.18
CA GLY A 84 -0.78 -4.64 8.21
C GLY A 84 -2.01 -5.56 8.16
N THR A 85 -3.24 -5.03 7.97
CA THR A 85 -4.47 -5.84 7.97
C THR A 85 -5.24 -5.79 6.65
N TYR A 86 -4.65 -5.22 5.59
CA TYR A 86 -5.40 -4.96 4.36
C TYR A 86 -5.95 -6.23 3.69
N SER A 87 -5.16 -7.29 3.58
CA SER A 87 -5.56 -8.55 2.94
C SER A 87 -6.78 -9.17 3.61
N ASP A 88 -6.77 -9.28 4.96
CA ASP A 88 -7.90 -9.77 5.75
C ASP A 88 -9.12 -8.86 5.61
N THR A 89 -8.89 -7.54 5.62
CA THR A 89 -9.96 -6.54 5.47
C THR A 89 -10.59 -6.63 4.09
N LEU A 90 -9.79 -6.72 3.01
CA LEU A 90 -10.28 -6.87 1.64
C LEU A 90 -11.15 -8.13 1.51
N THR A 91 -10.66 -9.26 2.00
CA THR A 91 -11.41 -10.53 2.00
C THR A 91 -12.75 -10.38 2.72
N ALA A 92 -12.78 -9.73 3.88
CA ALA A 92 -14.00 -9.53 4.65
C ALA A 92 -14.96 -8.54 3.98
N GLU A 93 -14.46 -7.48 3.35
CA GLU A 93 -15.27 -6.47 2.67
C GLU A 93 -15.83 -7.00 1.34
N MET A 94 -15.05 -7.78 0.58
CA MET A 94 -15.51 -8.39 -0.68
C MET A 94 -16.60 -9.46 -0.48
N ALA A 95 -16.73 -10.01 0.73
CA ALA A 95 -17.78 -10.97 1.07
C ALA A 95 -19.13 -10.32 1.42
N LYS A 96 -19.23 -8.98 1.43
CA LYS A 96 -20.46 -8.25 1.77
C LYS A 96 -21.34 -8.04 0.54
N ASP A 97 -22.66 -7.84 0.77
CA ASP A 97 -23.60 -7.45 -0.29
C ASP A 97 -23.21 -6.09 -0.93
N GLU A 98 -22.63 -5.19 -0.12
CA GLU A 98 -22.05 -3.92 -0.56
C GLU A 98 -20.52 -3.98 -0.50
N ALA A 99 -19.93 -4.68 -1.46
CA ALA A 99 -18.49 -4.81 -1.58
C ALA A 99 -17.83 -3.52 -2.11
N PRO A 100 -16.52 -3.35 -1.90
CA PRO A 100 -15.74 -2.29 -2.55
C PRO A 100 -15.87 -2.33 -4.07
N THR A 101 -16.04 -1.17 -4.70
CA THR A 101 -16.07 -1.02 -6.15
C THR A 101 -14.68 -0.73 -6.72
N VAL A 102 -13.80 -0.11 -5.90
CA VAL A 102 -12.37 0.02 -6.16
C VAL A 102 -11.57 -0.44 -4.96
N PHE A 103 -10.53 -1.22 -5.22
CA PHE A 103 -9.64 -1.79 -4.21
C PHE A 103 -8.20 -1.79 -4.70
N ASN A 104 -7.25 -1.97 -3.79
CA ASN A 104 -5.83 -2.04 -4.12
C ASN A 104 -5.41 -3.49 -4.38
N MET A 105 -4.68 -3.70 -5.49
CA MET A 105 -4.07 -4.97 -5.87
C MET A 105 -2.55 -4.74 -5.98
N GLY A 106 -1.85 -4.79 -4.85
CA GLY A 106 -0.51 -4.21 -4.72
C GLY A 106 0.61 -4.91 -5.50
N ASN A 107 0.48 -6.21 -5.84
CA ASN A 107 1.55 -7.00 -6.42
C ASN A 107 1.02 -8.25 -7.16
N LEU A 108 1.93 -9.12 -7.63
CA LEU A 108 1.56 -10.35 -8.35
C LEU A 108 0.80 -11.36 -7.48
N ALA A 109 1.05 -11.41 -6.18
CA ALA A 109 0.27 -12.26 -5.28
C ALA A 109 -1.18 -11.76 -5.17
N GLY A 110 -1.36 -10.44 -4.99
CA GLY A 110 -2.69 -9.83 -5.03
C GLY A 110 -3.39 -10.02 -6.39
N LEU A 111 -2.66 -9.98 -7.49
CA LEU A 111 -3.21 -10.31 -8.81
C LEU A 111 -3.68 -11.76 -8.87
N ALA A 112 -2.88 -12.72 -8.38
CA ALA A 112 -3.26 -14.13 -8.37
C ALA A 112 -4.53 -14.41 -7.56
N ASP A 113 -4.71 -13.69 -6.44
CA ASP A 113 -5.86 -13.85 -5.54
C ASP A 113 -7.13 -13.17 -6.08
N TRP A 114 -7.00 -12.06 -6.82
CA TRP A 114 -8.11 -11.15 -7.13
C TRP A 114 -8.35 -10.92 -8.63
N ASP A 115 -7.65 -11.61 -9.54
CA ASP A 115 -7.82 -11.46 -10.99
C ASP A 115 -9.28 -11.58 -11.45
N GLU A 116 -9.99 -12.61 -10.96
CA GLU A 116 -11.40 -12.86 -11.32
C GLU A 116 -12.37 -11.76 -10.84
N TYR A 117 -11.95 -11.00 -9.82
CA TYR A 117 -12.73 -9.91 -9.25
C TYR A 117 -12.43 -8.55 -9.88
N ALA A 118 -11.47 -8.47 -10.77
CA ALA A 118 -11.08 -7.22 -11.44
C ALA A 118 -11.56 -7.19 -12.88
N ILE A 119 -12.10 -6.05 -13.32
CA ILE A 119 -12.39 -5.84 -14.76
C ILE A 119 -11.10 -5.72 -15.56
N ASP A 120 -11.18 -5.93 -16.88
CA ASP A 120 -10.12 -5.52 -17.80
C ASP A 120 -10.22 -4.00 -18.04
N LEU A 121 -9.17 -3.28 -17.67
CA LEU A 121 -9.07 -1.82 -17.81
C LEU A 121 -8.49 -1.40 -19.18
N THR A 122 -8.16 -2.37 -20.04
CA THR A 122 -7.62 -2.10 -21.39
C THR A 122 -8.63 -1.30 -22.22
N GLY A 123 -8.17 -0.24 -22.85
CA GLY A 123 -8.99 0.64 -23.69
C GLY A 123 -9.85 1.65 -22.92
N THR A 124 -9.77 1.69 -21.59
CA THR A 124 -10.48 2.70 -20.79
C THR A 124 -9.90 4.10 -20.97
N ALA A 125 -10.69 5.13 -20.64
CA ALA A 125 -10.22 6.51 -20.59
C ALA A 125 -9.07 6.68 -19.58
N LEU A 126 -9.09 5.91 -18.49
CA LEU A 126 -8.06 5.93 -17.45
C LEU A 126 -6.71 5.42 -18.00
N GLU A 127 -6.68 4.27 -18.71
CA GLU A 127 -5.47 3.77 -19.36
C GLU A 127 -4.91 4.80 -20.37
N ALA A 128 -5.78 5.48 -21.11
CA ALA A 128 -5.35 6.47 -22.09
C ALA A 128 -4.62 7.69 -21.48
N GLU A 129 -4.76 7.95 -20.19
CA GLU A 129 -4.04 9.01 -19.46
C GLU A 129 -2.65 8.59 -18.96
N LEU A 130 -2.30 7.31 -19.02
CA LEU A 130 -0.99 6.83 -18.56
C LEU A 130 0.17 7.39 -19.40
N THR A 131 1.30 7.65 -18.75
CA THR A 131 2.58 8.02 -19.37
C THR A 131 3.56 6.85 -19.45
N THR A 132 3.34 5.80 -18.63
CA THR A 132 4.07 4.52 -18.64
C THR A 132 3.17 3.39 -18.17
N ASN A 133 3.51 2.17 -18.55
CA ASN A 133 2.84 0.93 -18.12
C ASN A 133 3.67 0.13 -17.10
N ASP A 134 4.80 0.67 -16.64
CA ASP A 134 5.78 -0.06 -15.82
C ASP A 134 5.23 -0.43 -14.42
N PHE A 135 4.16 0.24 -13.99
CA PHE A 135 3.56 0.04 -12.67
C PHE A 135 2.22 -0.71 -12.70
N ASN A 136 1.83 -1.22 -13.87
CA ASN A 136 0.55 -1.89 -14.05
C ASN A 136 0.66 -3.40 -13.81
N LEU A 137 -0.46 -4.02 -13.44
CA LEU A 137 -0.58 -5.47 -13.31
C LEU A 137 -1.41 -6.06 -14.45
N TYR A 138 -0.79 -6.99 -15.16
CA TYR A 138 -1.39 -7.73 -16.27
C TYR A 138 -1.50 -9.20 -15.90
N ASN A 139 -2.66 -9.82 -16.17
CA ASN A 139 -2.81 -11.25 -16.00
C ASN A 139 -2.15 -12.05 -17.15
N GLU A 140 -2.20 -13.38 -17.07
CA GLU A 140 -1.61 -14.27 -18.10
C GLU A 140 -2.24 -14.10 -19.49
N ALA A 141 -3.49 -13.64 -19.58
CA ALA A 141 -4.18 -13.34 -20.83
C ALA A 141 -3.75 -12.00 -21.44
N GLY A 142 -2.97 -11.20 -20.72
CA GLY A 142 -2.54 -9.87 -21.11
C GLY A 142 -3.57 -8.78 -20.85
N GLU A 143 -4.60 -9.05 -20.06
CA GLU A 143 -5.60 -8.08 -19.62
C GLU A 143 -5.02 -7.18 -18.52
N LEU A 144 -5.31 -5.88 -18.58
CA LEU A 144 -4.91 -4.89 -17.59
C LEU A 144 -5.84 -4.95 -16.37
N LYS A 145 -5.43 -5.61 -15.30
CA LYS A 145 -6.26 -5.87 -14.12
C LYS A 145 -6.13 -4.82 -13.03
N ALA A 146 -4.99 -4.17 -12.94
CA ALA A 146 -4.82 -3.03 -12.04
C ALA A 146 -3.86 -2.00 -12.62
N ILE A 147 -4.18 -0.72 -12.39
CA ILE A 147 -3.39 0.42 -12.83
C ILE A 147 -2.60 0.99 -11.66
N GLY A 148 -1.28 1.06 -11.80
CA GLY A 148 -0.42 1.77 -10.87
C GLY A 148 -0.80 3.25 -10.80
N ASN A 149 -1.19 3.70 -9.60
CA ASN A 149 -1.71 5.07 -9.46
C ASN A 149 -0.67 6.07 -8.97
N CYS A 150 0.40 5.62 -8.32
CA CYS A 150 1.58 6.40 -7.99
C CYS A 150 2.78 5.48 -7.85
N TYR A 151 3.98 6.05 -7.83
CA TYR A 151 5.19 5.34 -7.44
C TYR A 151 5.80 6.00 -6.21
N GLU A 152 6.50 5.20 -5.43
CA GLU A 152 7.09 5.59 -4.16
C GLU A 152 8.54 5.16 -4.09
N SER A 153 9.24 5.73 -3.12
CA SER A 153 10.60 5.31 -2.82
C SER A 153 10.74 5.04 -1.33
N PHE A 154 11.60 4.12 -0.98
CA PHE A 154 12.05 3.96 0.40
C PHE A 154 13.58 3.91 0.46
N GLY A 155 14.08 4.27 1.61
CA GLY A 155 15.49 4.38 1.90
C GLY A 155 15.72 4.46 3.40
N ILE A 156 16.72 5.21 3.79
CA ILE A 156 16.95 5.65 5.17
C ILE A 156 16.61 7.14 5.23
N ILE A 157 15.55 7.48 5.96
CA ILE A 157 15.20 8.86 6.26
C ILE A 157 16.20 9.38 7.30
N VAL A 158 16.74 10.58 7.07
CA VAL A 158 17.75 11.21 7.90
C VAL A 158 17.22 12.53 8.45
N ASN A 159 17.32 12.72 9.76
CA ASN A 159 17.23 14.05 10.36
C ASN A 159 18.60 14.72 10.29
N THR A 160 18.78 15.60 9.30
CA THR A 160 20.06 16.23 8.99
C THR A 160 20.51 17.19 10.08
N ALA A 161 19.58 17.84 10.80
CA ALA A 161 19.91 18.70 11.95
C ALA A 161 20.52 17.89 13.11
N LEU A 162 20.00 16.69 13.41
CA LEU A 162 20.58 15.80 14.42
C LEU A 162 21.92 15.21 13.94
N LEU A 163 22.01 14.89 12.64
CA LEU A 163 23.27 14.42 12.06
C LEU A 163 24.37 15.48 12.18
N GLU A 164 24.07 16.75 11.88
CA GLU A 164 24.99 17.88 12.05
C GLU A 164 25.35 18.11 13.53
N GLN A 165 24.39 17.98 14.44
CA GLN A 165 24.63 18.06 15.88
C GLN A 165 25.59 16.96 16.34
N ALA A 166 25.56 15.78 15.72
CA ALA A 166 26.49 14.69 15.97
C ALA A 166 27.89 14.95 15.34
N GLY A 167 28.03 15.97 14.48
CA GLY A 167 29.26 16.36 13.83
C GLY A 167 29.49 15.74 12.43
N TYR A 168 28.41 15.27 11.79
CA TYR A 168 28.45 14.65 10.46
C TYR A 168 27.51 15.38 9.50
N THR A 169 27.70 15.08 8.20
CA THR A 169 26.84 15.53 7.11
C THR A 169 26.48 14.35 6.20
N LEU A 170 25.53 14.52 5.30
CA LEU A 170 25.20 13.48 4.31
C LEU A 170 26.41 13.07 3.45
N ALA A 171 27.36 13.99 3.22
CA ALA A 171 28.58 13.72 2.45
C ALA A 171 29.54 12.72 3.12
N ASP A 172 29.38 12.51 4.43
CA ASP A 172 30.17 11.52 5.18
C ASP A 172 29.61 10.09 5.03
N ILE A 173 28.41 9.94 4.42
CA ILE A 173 27.69 8.67 4.28
C ILE A 173 27.55 8.33 2.79
N THR A 174 28.44 7.47 2.28
CA THR A 174 28.50 7.14 0.84
C THR A 174 28.44 5.65 0.53
N ASN A 175 28.50 4.81 1.56
CA ASN A 175 28.43 3.35 1.48
C ASN A 175 28.15 2.77 2.88
N PHE A 176 28.00 1.44 2.97
CA PHE A 176 27.71 0.74 4.21
C PHE A 176 28.76 0.97 5.30
N GLU A 177 30.03 0.92 4.98
CA GLU A 177 31.10 1.09 5.96
C GLU A 177 31.09 2.49 6.59
N THR A 178 30.85 3.53 5.79
CA THR A 178 30.75 4.90 6.30
C THR A 178 29.46 5.12 7.09
N LEU A 179 28.32 4.59 6.64
CA LEU A 179 27.05 4.62 7.39
C LEU A 179 27.21 3.91 8.75
N LYS A 180 27.84 2.73 8.75
CA LYS A 180 28.11 1.96 9.97
C LYS A 180 28.99 2.73 10.94
N ALA A 181 30.08 3.31 10.47
CA ALA A 181 30.99 4.09 11.32
C ALA A 181 30.29 5.29 11.96
N VAL A 182 29.44 6.01 11.20
CA VAL A 182 28.65 7.13 11.71
C VAL A 182 27.63 6.65 12.74
N ALA A 183 26.91 5.58 12.45
CA ALA A 183 25.89 5.04 13.35
C ALA A 183 26.48 4.51 14.67
N GLU A 184 27.59 3.77 14.60
CA GLU A 184 28.29 3.27 15.80
C GLU A 184 28.83 4.40 16.68
N ASP A 185 29.37 5.48 16.08
CA ASP A 185 29.84 6.64 16.84
C ASP A 185 28.66 7.39 17.52
N ILE A 186 27.56 7.61 16.80
CA ILE A 186 26.37 8.26 17.39
C ILE A 186 25.83 7.41 18.52
N HIS A 187 25.67 6.10 18.33
CA HIS A 187 25.21 5.17 19.36
C HIS A 187 26.11 5.19 20.61
N ALA A 188 27.43 5.16 20.41
CA ALA A 188 28.39 5.23 21.53
C ALA A 188 28.27 6.53 22.34
N ARG A 189 27.86 7.62 21.70
CA ARG A 189 27.66 8.95 22.32
C ARG A 189 26.18 9.29 22.62
N ALA A 190 25.26 8.35 22.48
CA ALA A 190 23.83 8.62 22.61
C ALA A 190 23.44 9.29 23.93
N ALA A 191 24.07 8.91 25.04
CA ALA A 191 23.83 9.54 26.33
C ALA A 191 24.31 11.01 26.40
N GLU A 192 25.34 11.39 25.67
CA GLU A 192 25.85 12.76 25.54
C GLU A 192 24.97 13.58 24.59
N LEU A 193 24.63 13.00 23.44
CA LEU A 193 23.87 13.66 22.38
C LEU A 193 22.38 13.84 22.75
N GLY A 194 21.81 12.93 23.53
CA GLY A 194 20.40 12.90 23.89
C GLY A 194 19.51 12.21 22.84
N PHE A 195 20.11 11.62 21.80
CA PHE A 195 19.48 10.80 20.77
C PHE A 195 20.41 9.67 20.35
N ASP A 196 19.86 8.67 19.66
CA ASP A 196 20.60 7.50 19.16
C ASP A 196 20.73 7.52 17.63
N ALA A 197 21.41 6.54 17.04
CA ALA A 197 21.57 6.45 15.59
C ALA A 197 20.23 6.08 14.93
N PHE A 198 19.67 4.90 15.22
CA PHE A 198 18.46 4.42 14.57
C PHE A 198 17.24 4.48 15.48
N SER A 199 16.06 4.71 14.90
CA SER A 199 14.78 4.52 15.57
C SER A 199 14.52 3.04 15.84
N SER A 200 13.55 2.74 16.71
CA SER A 200 13.17 1.37 17.00
C SER A 200 12.82 0.59 15.73
N ALA A 201 13.31 -0.64 15.65
CA ALA A 201 13.06 -1.51 14.49
C ALA A 201 11.79 -2.33 14.64
N GLY A 202 10.75 -2.01 15.22
CA GLY A 202 9.52 -2.77 15.53
C GLY A 202 9.21 -3.94 14.60
N LEU A 203 8.96 -5.11 15.17
CA LEU A 203 8.67 -6.35 14.46
C LEU A 203 7.24 -6.86 14.66
N ASP A 204 6.36 -6.06 15.23
CA ASP A 204 4.94 -6.44 15.30
C ASP A 204 4.24 -6.37 13.93
N GLY A 205 2.99 -6.83 13.85
CA GLY A 205 2.25 -6.90 12.59
C GLY A 205 2.03 -5.54 11.91
N SER A 206 2.10 -4.43 12.67
CA SER A 206 1.94 -3.07 12.10
C SER A 206 3.20 -2.56 11.39
N SER A 207 4.36 -3.17 11.61
CA SER A 207 5.66 -2.61 11.23
C SER A 207 6.63 -3.58 10.56
N SER A 208 6.48 -4.87 10.78
CA SER A 208 7.41 -5.90 10.29
C SER A 208 7.56 -5.97 8.76
N TRP A 209 6.58 -5.45 8.01
CA TRP A 209 6.64 -5.34 6.55
C TRP A 209 7.85 -4.52 6.06
N ARG A 210 8.33 -3.54 6.82
CA ARG A 210 9.54 -2.78 6.51
C ARG A 210 10.76 -3.68 6.38
N PHE A 211 10.87 -4.73 7.17
CA PHE A 211 12.02 -5.62 7.20
C PHE A 211 11.82 -6.84 6.30
N SER A 212 10.64 -7.44 6.33
CA SER A 212 10.30 -8.57 5.46
C SER A 212 9.89 -8.18 4.03
N GLY A 213 9.83 -6.90 3.72
CA GLY A 213 9.61 -6.34 2.40
C GLY A 213 10.79 -5.45 1.97
N HIS A 214 10.95 -4.29 2.61
CA HIS A 214 11.97 -3.31 2.19
C HIS A 214 13.40 -3.85 2.30
N LEU A 215 13.78 -4.43 3.45
CA LEU A 215 15.13 -5.00 3.56
C LEU A 215 15.26 -6.31 2.77
N ALA A 216 14.19 -7.11 2.68
CA ALA A 216 14.18 -8.31 1.87
C ALA A 216 14.38 -8.04 0.37
N THR A 217 14.00 -6.83 -0.09
CA THR A 217 14.27 -6.42 -1.48
C THR A 217 15.77 -6.43 -1.83
N LEU A 218 16.64 -6.10 -0.88
CA LEU A 218 18.08 -5.99 -1.14
C LEU A 218 18.68 -7.31 -1.65
N PRO A 219 18.65 -8.43 -0.90
CA PRO A 219 19.15 -9.69 -1.40
C PRO A 219 18.47 -10.14 -2.69
N LEU A 220 17.16 -9.97 -2.82
CA LEU A 220 16.42 -10.37 -4.02
C LEU A 220 16.83 -9.56 -5.25
N HIS A 221 16.96 -8.24 -5.13
CA HIS A 221 17.40 -7.37 -6.22
C HIS A 221 18.84 -7.70 -6.66
N TYR A 222 19.77 -7.84 -5.73
CA TYR A 222 21.16 -8.12 -6.03
C TYR A 222 21.42 -9.59 -6.43
N GLU A 223 20.48 -10.48 -6.21
CA GLU A 223 20.43 -11.83 -6.77
C GLU A 223 19.83 -11.85 -8.19
N GLY A 224 19.22 -10.74 -8.63
CA GLY A 224 18.66 -10.58 -9.96
C GLY A 224 17.22 -11.13 -10.08
N VAL A 225 16.46 -11.18 -9.00
CA VAL A 225 15.04 -11.59 -9.02
C VAL A 225 14.20 -10.50 -9.69
N THR A 226 13.69 -10.77 -10.89
CA THR A 226 12.88 -9.83 -11.69
C THR A 226 11.50 -10.40 -12.05
N SER A 227 11.19 -11.60 -11.58
CA SER A 227 9.90 -12.27 -11.74
C SER A 227 9.74 -13.29 -10.62
N GLN A 228 8.51 -13.80 -10.47
CA GLN A 228 8.29 -14.91 -9.56
C GLN A 228 8.96 -16.18 -10.10
N VAL A 229 9.88 -16.75 -9.31
CA VAL A 229 10.68 -17.95 -9.66
C VAL A 229 10.45 -19.04 -8.62
N PRO A 230 10.60 -20.35 -9.00
CA PRO A 230 10.38 -21.47 -8.08
C PRO A 230 11.30 -21.48 -6.86
N GLU A 231 12.53 -21.02 -7.04
CA GLU A 231 13.58 -21.07 -6.03
C GLU A 231 14.46 -19.81 -6.15
N ILE A 232 14.97 -19.35 -5.01
CA ILE A 232 16.01 -18.32 -4.89
C ILE A 232 17.23 -18.95 -4.21
N THR A 233 18.44 -18.40 -4.43
CA THR A 233 19.67 -19.01 -3.90
C THR A 233 20.00 -18.56 -2.49
N GLY A 234 19.61 -17.35 -2.11
CA GLY A 234 19.98 -16.73 -0.84
C GLY A 234 21.46 -16.33 -0.73
N GLU A 235 22.22 -16.36 -1.83
CA GLU A 235 23.66 -16.00 -1.85
C GLU A 235 23.92 -14.54 -1.42
N LYS A 236 22.90 -13.70 -1.42
CA LYS A 236 22.99 -12.28 -1.05
C LYS A 236 22.36 -11.96 0.32
N LEU A 237 21.98 -12.96 1.13
CA LEU A 237 21.37 -12.73 2.43
C LEU A 237 22.27 -12.04 3.45
N ASP A 238 23.58 -12.09 3.26
CA ASP A 238 24.52 -11.30 4.07
C ASP A 238 24.26 -9.79 3.97
N LEU A 239 23.75 -9.29 2.83
CA LEU A 239 23.38 -7.89 2.65
C LEU A 239 22.21 -7.52 3.58
N PHE A 240 21.22 -8.40 3.72
CA PHE A 240 20.11 -8.22 4.65
C PHE A 240 20.60 -8.25 6.10
N LYS A 241 21.46 -9.22 6.43
CA LYS A 241 22.07 -9.33 7.77
C LYS A 241 22.83 -8.07 8.17
N ASN A 242 23.66 -7.55 7.29
CA ASN A 242 24.44 -6.34 7.52
C ASN A 242 23.55 -5.17 7.97
N VAL A 243 22.49 -4.92 7.22
CA VAL A 243 21.57 -3.80 7.51
C VAL A 243 20.75 -4.06 8.76
N TRP A 244 20.28 -5.31 8.95
CA TRP A 244 19.52 -5.69 10.12
C TRP A 244 20.34 -5.54 11.41
N ASP A 245 21.56 -6.09 11.44
CA ASP A 245 22.47 -5.97 12.57
C ASP A 245 22.81 -4.51 12.88
N LEU A 246 23.01 -3.68 11.84
CA LEU A 246 23.26 -2.26 12.01
C LEU A 246 22.09 -1.57 12.73
N TYR A 247 20.85 -1.86 12.33
CA TYR A 247 19.66 -1.23 12.90
C TYR A 247 19.41 -1.64 14.35
N ILE A 248 19.47 -2.94 14.65
CA ILE A 248 19.12 -3.44 15.97
C ILE A 248 20.21 -3.19 17.01
N ASN A 249 21.47 -3.02 16.59
CA ASN A 249 22.60 -2.83 17.51
C ASN A 249 22.99 -1.36 17.72
N ASN A 250 22.41 -0.41 16.94
CA ASN A 250 22.68 1.03 17.06
C ASN A 250 21.40 1.82 17.29
N SER A 251 20.56 1.32 18.17
CA SER A 251 19.28 1.91 18.58
C SER A 251 19.13 1.83 20.10
N SER A 252 18.36 2.73 20.69
CA SER A 252 17.98 2.66 22.10
C SER A 252 16.95 1.58 22.43
N ALA A 253 16.33 0.95 21.40
CA ALA A 253 15.41 -0.16 21.59
C ALA A 253 16.18 -1.45 21.94
N ASP A 254 15.67 -2.20 22.92
CA ASP A 254 16.24 -3.53 23.24
C ASP A 254 15.87 -4.52 22.12
N PRO A 255 16.84 -5.13 21.42
CA PRO A 255 16.58 -6.11 20.38
C PRO A 255 15.67 -7.26 20.80
N LYS A 256 15.65 -7.62 22.09
CA LYS A 256 14.83 -8.70 22.66
C LYS A 256 13.33 -8.37 22.70
N THR A 257 12.96 -7.11 22.60
CA THR A 257 11.57 -6.65 22.70
C THR A 257 10.97 -6.27 21.36
N LEU A 258 11.72 -6.34 20.26
CA LEU A 258 11.30 -5.88 18.94
C LEU A 258 10.05 -6.57 18.40
N SER A 259 9.81 -7.84 18.76
CA SER A 259 8.60 -8.59 18.35
C SER A 259 7.29 -8.00 18.93
N THR A 260 7.39 -7.14 19.93
CA THR A 260 6.25 -6.43 20.54
C THR A 260 6.31 -4.91 20.32
N SER A 261 7.36 -4.42 19.66
CA SER A 261 7.49 -3.01 19.31
C SER A 261 6.68 -2.68 18.07
N THR A 262 5.90 -1.61 18.12
CA THR A 262 4.99 -1.18 17.07
C THR A 262 5.64 -0.23 16.06
N GLY A 263 5.00 -0.04 14.90
CA GLY A 263 5.37 0.99 13.95
C GLY A 263 5.28 2.39 14.55
N ASP A 264 4.25 2.66 15.35
CA ASP A 264 4.05 3.95 16.01
C ASP A 264 5.17 4.29 16.98
N GLU A 265 5.68 3.30 17.74
CA GLU A 265 6.85 3.49 18.61
C GLU A 265 8.09 3.88 17.80
N SER A 266 8.33 3.20 16.69
CA SER A 266 9.44 3.49 15.78
C SER A 266 9.35 4.90 15.18
N THR A 267 8.19 5.24 14.63
CA THR A 267 7.92 6.56 14.05
C THR A 267 7.97 7.65 15.13
N GLY A 268 7.43 7.38 16.32
CA GLY A 268 7.45 8.28 17.47
C GLY A 268 8.86 8.64 17.91
N MET A 269 9.77 7.68 17.98
CA MET A 269 11.17 7.95 18.32
C MET A 269 11.82 8.94 17.35
N PHE A 270 11.57 8.80 16.04
CA PHE A 270 12.10 9.72 15.06
C PHE A 270 11.43 11.10 15.14
N LYS A 271 10.10 11.16 15.24
CA LYS A 271 9.31 12.40 15.40
C LYS A 271 9.72 13.21 16.63
N GLU A 272 10.10 12.54 17.70
CA GLU A 272 10.55 13.18 18.95
C GLU A 272 12.03 13.62 18.93
N GLY A 273 12.72 13.42 17.79
CA GLY A 273 14.15 13.73 17.68
C GLY A 273 15.04 12.84 18.55
N LYS A 274 14.64 11.57 18.73
CA LYS A 274 15.40 10.57 19.49
C LYS A 274 16.27 9.66 18.63
N ALA A 275 16.19 9.81 17.32
CA ALA A 275 17.00 9.05 16.35
C ALA A 275 17.37 9.92 15.15
N VAL A 276 18.58 9.70 14.61
CA VAL A 276 19.05 10.35 13.38
C VAL A 276 18.52 9.67 12.14
N PHE A 277 18.44 8.33 12.15
CA PHE A 277 18.11 7.49 11.00
C PHE A 277 16.81 6.72 11.24
N TYR A 278 15.96 6.69 10.21
CA TYR A 278 14.71 5.95 10.20
C TYR A 278 14.49 5.27 8.86
N GLN A 279 14.56 3.94 8.82
CA GLN A 279 14.27 3.22 7.59
C GLN A 279 12.76 3.23 7.35
N ASN A 280 12.36 3.97 6.34
CA ASN A 280 10.98 4.01 5.86
C ASN A 280 10.91 4.67 4.47
N GLY A 281 9.73 5.07 4.02
CA GLY A 281 9.52 5.57 2.67
C GLY A 281 8.96 6.98 2.58
N THR A 282 8.74 7.39 1.35
CA THR A 282 8.26 8.74 0.98
C THR A 282 6.93 9.11 1.60
N TRP A 283 6.10 8.15 1.98
CA TRP A 283 4.80 8.33 2.65
C TRP A 283 4.90 8.89 4.08
N GLU A 284 6.06 8.81 4.71
CA GLU A 284 6.27 9.35 6.06
C GLU A 284 6.39 10.88 6.07
N PHE A 285 6.74 11.51 4.95
CA PHE A 285 7.10 12.93 4.88
C PHE A 285 6.06 13.85 5.49
N ALA A 286 4.81 13.72 5.07
CA ALA A 286 3.73 14.60 5.57
C ALA A 286 3.58 14.50 7.09
N GLY A 287 3.58 13.28 7.64
CA GLY A 287 3.48 13.04 9.08
C GLY A 287 4.70 13.50 9.88
N LEU A 288 5.89 13.54 9.26
CA LEU A 288 7.10 14.07 9.91
C LEU A 288 7.08 15.59 9.96
N VAL A 289 6.64 16.25 8.88
CA VAL A 289 6.48 17.71 8.85
C VAL A 289 5.37 18.17 9.78
N GLU A 290 4.25 17.46 9.84
CA GLU A 290 3.17 17.73 10.80
C GLU A 290 3.64 17.60 12.27
N ALA A 291 4.54 16.68 12.55
CA ALA A 291 5.16 16.53 13.87
C ALA A 291 6.13 17.67 14.22
N GLY A 292 6.42 18.58 13.27
CA GLY A 292 7.24 19.77 13.48
C GLY A 292 8.69 19.64 13.05
N ILE A 293 9.08 18.59 12.35
CA ILE A 293 10.41 18.50 11.71
C ILE A 293 10.38 19.39 10.48
N ALA A 294 11.34 20.31 10.34
CA ALA A 294 11.43 21.16 9.16
C ALA A 294 11.77 20.34 7.92
N ALA A 295 11.12 20.63 6.79
CA ALA A 295 11.34 19.88 5.55
C ALA A 295 12.82 19.94 5.09
N GLU A 296 13.49 21.07 5.34
CA GLU A 296 14.93 21.26 5.06
C GLU A 296 15.86 20.42 5.95
N ASP A 297 15.36 19.92 7.08
CA ASP A 297 16.10 19.03 8.00
C ASP A 297 15.83 17.56 7.70
N LEU A 298 15.10 17.25 6.63
CA LEU A 298 14.80 15.89 6.18
C LEU A 298 15.52 15.58 4.86
N ALA A 299 16.07 14.39 4.77
CA ALA A 299 16.63 13.82 3.55
C ALA A 299 16.39 12.31 3.51
N MET A 300 16.48 11.71 2.33
CA MET A 300 16.44 10.25 2.17
C MET A 300 17.68 9.78 1.43
N ILE A 301 18.39 8.80 2.00
CA ILE A 301 19.58 8.20 1.41
C ILE A 301 19.33 6.73 1.06
N PRO A 302 20.13 6.13 0.14
CA PRO A 302 20.03 4.71 -0.18
C PRO A 302 20.24 3.81 1.04
N ILE A 303 19.67 2.62 1.00
CA ILE A 303 19.96 1.57 1.99
C ILE A 303 21.28 0.92 1.58
N TYR A 304 22.37 1.47 2.07
CA TYR A 304 23.68 0.87 1.89
C TYR A 304 23.79 -0.44 2.67
N CYS A 305 24.22 -1.51 2.02
CA CYS A 305 24.17 -2.87 2.57
C CYS A 305 25.49 -3.65 2.46
N GLY A 306 26.52 -3.03 1.89
CA GLY A 306 27.83 -3.66 1.73
C GLY A 306 28.03 -4.40 0.41
N VAL A 307 27.15 -4.18 -0.58
CA VAL A 307 27.36 -4.75 -1.92
C VAL A 307 28.41 -3.95 -2.70
N GLU A 308 29.20 -4.66 -3.50
CA GLU A 308 30.18 -4.01 -4.38
C GLU A 308 29.48 -3.04 -5.36
N GLY A 309 29.97 -1.82 -5.45
CA GLY A 309 29.43 -0.78 -6.33
C GLY A 309 28.22 -0.03 -5.75
N GLU A 310 27.86 -0.23 -4.49
CA GLU A 310 26.69 0.43 -3.85
C GLU A 310 26.79 1.96 -3.79
N ALA A 311 27.98 2.55 -3.96
CA ALA A 311 28.12 4.00 -4.10
C ALA A 311 27.39 4.56 -5.33
N GLU A 312 27.05 3.71 -6.30
CA GLU A 312 26.24 4.05 -7.47
C GLU A 312 24.75 3.68 -7.29
N ALA A 313 24.35 3.18 -6.11
CA ALA A 313 22.95 2.92 -5.81
C ALA A 313 22.18 4.22 -5.53
N GLY A 314 20.97 4.28 -6.04
CA GLY A 314 19.92 5.23 -5.65
C GLY A 314 18.95 4.62 -4.64
N LEU A 315 17.78 5.23 -4.50
CA LEU A 315 16.73 4.74 -3.61
C LEU A 315 16.08 3.46 -4.15
N CYS A 316 15.38 2.75 -3.26
CA CYS A 316 14.51 1.64 -3.62
C CYS A 316 13.20 2.22 -4.15
N CYS A 317 12.91 2.09 -5.46
CA CYS A 317 11.73 2.67 -6.09
C CYS A 317 10.82 1.59 -6.68
N GLY A 318 9.50 1.80 -6.55
CA GLY A 318 8.47 0.90 -7.04
C GLY A 318 7.07 1.32 -6.61
N THR A 319 6.12 0.40 -6.66
CA THR A 319 4.77 0.63 -6.17
C THR A 319 4.12 -0.65 -5.68
N GLU A 320 3.20 -0.50 -4.73
CA GLU A 320 2.11 -1.42 -4.40
C GLU A 320 0.76 -0.68 -4.49
N ASN A 321 0.74 0.51 -5.09
CA ASN A 321 -0.43 1.37 -5.23
C ASN A 321 -1.09 1.14 -6.60
N CYS A 322 -1.86 0.06 -6.74
CA CYS A 322 -2.53 -0.27 -8.00
C CYS A 322 -4.04 -0.37 -7.78
N TRP A 323 -4.81 0.45 -8.49
CA TRP A 323 -6.26 0.40 -8.47
C TRP A 323 -6.78 -0.73 -9.35
N ALA A 324 -7.58 -1.61 -8.75
CA ALA A 324 -8.43 -2.57 -9.43
C ALA A 324 -9.90 -2.19 -9.25
N VAL A 325 -10.73 -2.39 -10.27
CA VAL A 325 -12.17 -2.10 -10.24
C VAL A 325 -12.94 -3.41 -10.17
N ASN A 326 -13.85 -3.52 -9.21
CA ASN A 326 -14.56 -4.77 -8.91
C ASN A 326 -15.53 -5.16 -10.04
N SER A 327 -15.29 -6.30 -10.67
CA SER A 327 -16.12 -6.88 -11.73
C SER A 327 -17.50 -7.37 -11.25
N GLN A 328 -17.68 -7.53 -9.94
CA GLN A 328 -18.94 -7.98 -9.31
C GLN A 328 -19.87 -6.81 -8.96
N ALA A 329 -19.42 -5.56 -9.10
CA ALA A 329 -20.26 -4.39 -8.91
C ALA A 329 -21.26 -4.22 -10.05
N SER A 330 -22.30 -3.41 -9.86
CA SER A 330 -23.25 -3.08 -10.94
C SER A 330 -22.54 -2.28 -12.06
N GLU A 331 -23.08 -2.30 -13.27
CA GLU A 331 -22.55 -1.52 -14.38
C GLU A 331 -22.48 -0.02 -14.04
N GLU A 332 -23.47 0.48 -13.32
CA GLU A 332 -23.56 1.86 -12.85
C GLU A 332 -22.46 2.19 -11.82
N ASP A 333 -22.20 1.27 -10.88
CA ASP A 333 -21.14 1.42 -9.87
C ASP A 333 -19.74 1.33 -10.50
N ILE A 334 -19.54 0.43 -11.47
CA ILE A 334 -18.29 0.33 -12.24
C ILE A 334 -18.02 1.63 -12.98
N GLN A 335 -19.03 2.16 -13.69
CA GLN A 335 -18.87 3.42 -14.43
C GLN A 335 -18.59 4.60 -13.48
N ALA A 336 -19.36 4.71 -12.39
CA ALA A 336 -19.14 5.74 -11.37
C ALA A 336 -17.73 5.68 -10.77
N THR A 337 -17.21 4.45 -10.56
CA THR A 337 -15.86 4.21 -10.06
C THR A 337 -14.80 4.64 -11.07
N LEU A 338 -14.96 4.27 -12.34
CA LEU A 338 -14.05 4.70 -13.41
C LEU A 338 -14.05 6.22 -13.58
N ASP A 339 -15.21 6.86 -13.51
CA ASP A 339 -15.34 8.31 -13.59
C ASP A 339 -14.67 9.01 -12.39
N PHE A 340 -14.81 8.44 -11.18
CA PHE A 340 -14.15 8.96 -9.99
C PHE A 340 -12.63 8.88 -10.09
N ILE A 341 -12.05 7.71 -10.38
CA ILE A 341 -10.59 7.58 -10.48
C ILE A 341 -10.02 8.36 -11.67
N TYR A 342 -10.75 8.45 -12.78
CA TYR A 342 -10.40 9.34 -13.90
C TYR A 342 -10.35 10.80 -13.45
N TRP A 343 -11.36 11.26 -12.70
CA TRP A 343 -11.37 12.61 -12.14
C TRP A 343 -10.20 12.85 -11.18
N VAL A 344 -9.84 11.86 -10.35
CA VAL A 344 -8.68 11.95 -9.45
C VAL A 344 -7.39 12.24 -10.21
N VAL A 345 -7.17 11.59 -11.36
CA VAL A 345 -5.91 11.74 -12.12
C VAL A 345 -5.94 12.86 -13.16
N THR A 346 -7.08 13.53 -13.35
CA THR A 346 -7.22 14.58 -14.39
C THR A 346 -7.63 15.95 -13.85
N SER A 347 -8.28 16.01 -12.68
CA SER A 347 -8.69 17.28 -12.08
C SER A 347 -7.56 17.95 -11.30
N ASP A 348 -7.68 19.28 -11.10
CA ASP A 348 -6.72 20.02 -10.29
C ASP A 348 -6.71 19.56 -8.84
N GLU A 349 -7.88 19.29 -8.25
CA GLU A 349 -8.00 18.84 -6.87
C GLU A 349 -7.42 17.44 -6.67
N GLY A 350 -7.78 16.50 -7.57
CA GLY A 350 -7.31 15.12 -7.51
C GLY A 350 -5.80 15.03 -7.70
N THR A 351 -5.27 15.66 -8.75
CA THR A 351 -3.82 15.61 -9.05
C THR A 351 -2.98 16.34 -8.00
N GLN A 352 -3.51 17.41 -7.38
CA GLN A 352 -2.83 18.07 -6.27
C GLN A 352 -2.77 17.18 -5.04
N MET A 353 -3.88 16.54 -4.65
CA MET A 353 -3.91 15.61 -3.53
C MET A 353 -2.97 14.43 -3.77
N MET A 354 -2.98 13.84 -4.97
CA MET A 354 -2.07 12.75 -5.30
C MET A 354 -0.61 13.18 -5.16
N ALA A 355 -0.22 14.34 -5.67
CA ALA A 355 1.15 14.86 -5.58
C ALA A 355 1.61 15.10 -4.13
N GLU A 356 0.73 15.64 -3.27
CA GLU A 356 1.09 15.99 -1.90
C GLU A 356 1.07 14.79 -0.94
N GLN A 357 0.22 13.81 -1.19
CA GLN A 357 -0.03 12.69 -0.28
C GLN A 357 0.60 11.37 -0.78
N PHE A 358 0.30 10.97 -2.02
CA PHE A 358 0.76 9.69 -2.57
C PHE A 358 2.09 9.78 -3.31
N GLY A 359 2.41 10.94 -3.87
CA GLY A 359 3.63 11.17 -4.64
C GLY A 359 3.40 11.23 -6.15
N PRO A 360 4.46 11.06 -6.95
CA PRO A 360 4.37 11.15 -8.39
C PRO A 360 3.41 10.12 -8.98
N ILE A 361 2.52 10.55 -9.84
CA ILE A 361 1.56 9.71 -10.55
C ILE A 361 2.01 9.46 -11.99
N PRO A 362 1.82 8.25 -12.55
CA PRO A 362 2.21 7.94 -13.92
C PRO A 362 1.16 8.39 -14.95
N PHE A 363 0.61 9.61 -14.78
CA PHE A 363 -0.44 10.17 -15.63
C PHE A 363 -0.05 11.53 -16.20
N LYS A 364 -0.68 11.92 -17.33
CA LYS A 364 -0.36 13.14 -18.09
C LYS A 364 -0.48 14.44 -17.29
N ASN A 365 -1.40 14.48 -16.32
CA ASN A 365 -1.68 15.68 -15.53
C ASN A 365 -0.98 15.67 -14.16
N ALA A 366 0.07 14.85 -14.01
CA ALA A 366 0.86 14.79 -12.77
C ALA A 366 1.35 16.19 -12.36
N LYS A 367 1.31 16.46 -11.07
CA LYS A 367 1.84 17.69 -10.47
C LYS A 367 3.13 17.38 -9.70
N GLU A 368 3.94 18.42 -9.50
CA GLU A 368 5.12 18.34 -8.66
C GLU A 368 4.71 18.19 -7.20
N SER A 369 5.43 17.35 -6.44
CA SER A 369 5.25 17.16 -5.00
C SER A 369 6.14 18.09 -4.20
N SER A 370 5.65 18.59 -3.07
CA SER A 370 6.46 19.30 -2.08
C SER A 370 7.34 18.37 -1.24
N ASN A 371 7.14 17.06 -1.35
CA ASN A 371 7.87 16.05 -0.59
C ASN A 371 9.33 15.96 -1.04
N VAL A 372 10.25 16.34 -0.14
CA VAL A 372 11.70 16.39 -0.42
C VAL A 372 12.30 15.03 -0.75
N PHE A 373 11.71 13.93 -0.25
CA PHE A 373 12.21 12.57 -0.53
C PHE A 373 12.05 12.17 -2.00
N PHE A 374 11.03 12.71 -2.71
CA PHE A 374 10.94 12.54 -4.17
C PHE A 374 12.01 13.36 -4.90
N ASN A 375 12.36 14.54 -4.37
CA ASN A 375 13.46 15.32 -4.93
C ASN A 375 14.79 14.58 -4.77
N ASP A 376 15.03 13.91 -3.63
CA ASP A 376 16.20 13.07 -3.41
C ASP A 376 16.23 11.89 -4.39
N ALA A 377 15.10 11.17 -4.56
CA ALA A 377 15.00 10.08 -5.53
C ALA A 377 15.33 10.56 -6.97
N ASN A 378 14.75 11.70 -7.36
CA ASN A 378 15.00 12.31 -8.67
C ASN A 378 16.47 12.76 -8.83
N ALA A 379 17.09 13.29 -7.78
CA ALA A 379 18.48 13.70 -7.79
C ALA A 379 19.42 12.50 -8.00
N TYR A 380 19.21 11.39 -7.28
CA TYR A 380 19.97 10.15 -7.51
C TYR A 380 19.86 9.66 -8.95
N MET A 381 18.64 9.65 -9.53
CA MET A 381 18.46 9.25 -10.93
C MET A 381 19.13 10.23 -11.91
N ALA A 382 19.05 11.53 -11.66
CA ALA A 382 19.70 12.56 -12.50
C ALA A 382 21.23 12.45 -12.46
N ASP A 383 21.81 12.02 -11.34
CA ASP A 383 23.24 11.75 -11.16
C ASP A 383 23.67 10.40 -11.77
N GLY A 384 22.73 9.68 -12.41
CA GLY A 384 23.00 8.41 -13.08
C GLY A 384 23.12 7.21 -12.14
N LYS A 385 22.65 7.34 -10.89
CA LYS A 385 22.58 6.22 -9.94
C LYS A 385 21.50 5.24 -10.37
N TYR A 386 21.74 3.94 -10.19
CA TYR A 386 20.73 2.93 -10.49
C TYR A 386 19.69 2.82 -9.38
N THR A 387 18.47 2.54 -9.77
CA THR A 387 17.35 2.30 -8.84
C THR A 387 17.39 0.85 -8.34
N VAL A 388 17.23 0.65 -7.04
CA VAL A 388 16.95 -0.68 -6.47
C VAL A 388 15.46 -0.95 -6.64
N THR A 389 15.11 -1.98 -7.42
CA THR A 389 13.71 -2.33 -7.68
C THR A 389 13.07 -3.04 -6.49
N TRP A 390 11.76 -2.95 -6.36
CA TRP A 390 10.99 -3.66 -5.32
C TRP A 390 10.85 -5.15 -5.66
N ALA A 391 11.98 -5.87 -5.64
CA ALA A 391 12.03 -7.28 -6.00
C ALA A 391 11.17 -8.17 -5.09
N PHE A 392 10.84 -7.73 -3.88
CA PHE A 392 9.91 -8.44 -2.98
C PHE A 392 8.49 -8.57 -3.54
N ASN A 393 8.08 -7.73 -4.51
CA ASN A 393 6.80 -7.85 -5.19
C ASN A 393 6.66 -9.16 -6.00
N HIS A 394 7.77 -9.86 -6.23
CA HIS A 394 7.79 -11.17 -6.87
C HIS A 394 7.70 -12.35 -5.88
N THR A 395 7.56 -12.07 -4.56
CA THR A 395 7.49 -13.10 -3.53
C THR A 395 6.18 -13.89 -3.64
N PRO A 396 6.21 -15.22 -3.74
CA PRO A 396 5.01 -16.04 -3.74
C PRO A 396 4.33 -16.00 -2.37
N ASN A 397 2.99 -15.97 -2.33
CA ASN A 397 2.20 -15.89 -1.09
C ASN A 397 2.84 -14.98 -0.04
N VAL A 398 3.14 -13.75 -0.43
CA VAL A 398 4.03 -12.82 0.28
C VAL A 398 3.71 -12.68 1.77
N ASP A 399 2.45 -12.69 2.17
CA ASP A 399 2.05 -12.53 3.57
C ASP A 399 2.43 -13.76 4.42
N SER A 400 2.23 -14.97 3.90
CA SER A 400 2.63 -16.23 4.56
C SER A 400 4.15 -16.33 4.68
N TRP A 401 4.87 -16.00 3.59
CA TRP A 401 6.32 -15.97 3.58
C TRP A 401 6.88 -14.96 4.59
N ARG A 402 6.36 -13.71 4.59
CA ARG A 402 6.72 -12.66 5.54
C ARG A 402 6.55 -13.10 6.98
N ALA A 403 5.42 -13.71 7.33
CA ALA A 403 5.14 -14.17 8.69
C ALA A 403 6.23 -15.15 9.19
N THR A 404 6.68 -16.05 8.33
CA THR A 404 7.73 -17.03 8.65
C THR A 404 9.09 -16.33 8.83
N VAL A 405 9.46 -15.43 7.93
CA VAL A 405 10.71 -14.65 8.01
C VAL A 405 10.73 -13.77 9.26
N VAL A 406 9.64 -13.07 9.57
CA VAL A 406 9.52 -12.21 10.75
C VAL A 406 9.64 -13.01 12.05
N SER A 407 9.06 -14.20 12.11
CA SER A 407 9.21 -15.08 13.27
C SER A 407 10.66 -15.49 13.52
N ALA A 408 11.40 -15.82 12.45
CA ALA A 408 12.82 -16.16 12.54
C ALA A 408 13.68 -14.92 12.91
N LEU A 409 13.38 -13.74 12.32
CA LEU A 409 14.06 -12.48 12.67
C LEU A 409 13.85 -12.09 14.13
N ALA A 410 12.67 -12.31 14.69
CA ALA A 410 12.40 -12.04 16.10
C ALA A 410 13.26 -12.91 17.01
N ALA A 411 13.42 -14.20 16.68
CA ALA A 411 14.28 -15.10 17.41
C ALA A 411 15.76 -14.68 17.29
N TYR A 412 16.20 -14.32 16.09
CA TYR A 412 17.56 -13.82 15.84
C TYR A 412 17.84 -12.51 16.59
N SER A 413 16.90 -11.58 16.60
CA SER A 413 17.06 -10.30 17.32
C SER A 413 17.23 -10.52 18.83
N ALA A 414 16.51 -11.52 19.40
CA ALA A 414 16.60 -11.83 20.81
C ALA A 414 17.91 -12.55 21.20
N ASP A 415 18.46 -13.34 20.28
CA ASP A 415 19.73 -14.06 20.43
C ASP A 415 20.42 -14.16 19.06
N GLN A 416 21.39 -13.28 18.83
CA GLN A 416 22.14 -13.13 17.56
C GLN A 416 23.16 -14.24 17.35
N SER A 417 22.75 -15.50 17.58
CA SER A 417 23.57 -16.68 17.32
C SER A 417 23.52 -17.09 15.85
N ASP A 418 24.58 -17.78 15.36
CA ASP A 418 24.62 -18.33 14.01
C ASP A 418 23.43 -19.28 13.75
N ALA A 419 23.04 -20.08 14.75
CA ALA A 419 21.92 -21.00 14.62
C ALA A 419 20.57 -20.29 14.38
N ASN A 420 20.34 -19.13 15.00
CA ASN A 420 19.16 -18.33 14.76
C ASN A 420 19.23 -17.60 13.41
N TRP A 421 20.43 -17.21 12.96
CA TRP A 421 20.60 -16.69 11.61
C TRP A 421 20.35 -17.76 10.54
N ASP A 422 20.84 -18.98 10.72
CA ASP A 422 20.54 -20.11 9.84
C ASP A 422 19.04 -20.38 9.73
N ALA A 423 18.29 -20.17 10.82
CA ALA A 423 16.83 -20.24 10.79
C ALA A 423 16.19 -19.11 9.95
N VAL A 424 16.76 -17.90 9.95
CA VAL A 424 16.33 -16.82 9.04
C VAL A 424 16.60 -17.19 7.59
N VAL A 425 17.79 -17.72 7.28
CA VAL A 425 18.13 -18.20 5.93
C VAL A 425 17.15 -19.26 5.46
N THR A 426 16.86 -20.26 6.31
CA THR A 426 15.87 -21.31 6.02
C THR A 426 14.48 -20.73 5.77
N ALA A 427 14.00 -19.82 6.63
CA ALA A 427 12.70 -19.17 6.47
C ALA A 427 12.62 -18.35 5.17
N PHE A 428 13.72 -17.70 4.78
CA PHE A 428 13.79 -16.89 3.58
C PHE A 428 13.82 -17.75 2.31
N VAL A 429 14.74 -18.72 2.23
CA VAL A 429 15.02 -19.49 1.01
C VAL A 429 14.06 -20.68 0.86
N ASP A 430 14.01 -21.56 1.86
CA ASP A 430 13.13 -22.73 1.79
C ASP A 430 11.66 -22.31 1.88
N GLY A 431 11.39 -21.23 2.65
CA GLY A 431 10.06 -20.61 2.72
C GLY A 431 9.59 -20.09 1.37
N TRP A 432 10.46 -19.44 0.58
CA TRP A 432 10.14 -19.01 -0.78
C TRP A 432 9.72 -20.19 -1.67
N ALA A 433 10.53 -21.26 -1.72
CA ALA A 433 10.26 -22.44 -2.54
C ALA A 433 8.96 -23.14 -2.10
N TYR A 434 8.71 -23.20 -0.79
CA TYR A 434 7.46 -23.75 -0.25
C TYR A 434 6.23 -22.97 -0.69
N GLU A 435 6.26 -21.63 -0.52
CA GLU A 435 5.12 -20.75 -0.87
C GLU A 435 4.90 -20.70 -2.39
N TYR A 436 5.97 -20.79 -3.19
CA TYR A 436 5.84 -20.95 -4.64
C TYR A 436 5.08 -22.23 -5.00
N GLY A 437 5.43 -23.35 -4.36
CA GLY A 437 4.73 -24.62 -4.55
C GLY A 437 3.26 -24.58 -4.11
N VAL A 438 2.94 -23.84 -3.05
CA VAL A 438 1.54 -23.65 -2.59
C VAL A 438 0.74 -22.83 -3.59
N GLN A 439 1.32 -21.74 -4.12
CA GLN A 439 0.63 -20.83 -5.04
C GLN A 439 0.47 -21.40 -6.44
N ASN A 440 1.43 -22.20 -6.94
CA ASN A 440 1.50 -22.65 -8.34
C ASN A 440 1.32 -24.17 -8.51
N GLY A 441 1.11 -24.94 -7.44
CA GLY A 441 0.92 -26.40 -7.44
C GLY A 441 -0.51 -26.77 -7.24
#